data_558d3bc2dff2d231abc01b51b2b18d8a
#
_entry.id   558d3bc2dff2d231abc01b51b2b18d8a
#
_cell.length_a   1.000
_cell.length_b   1.000
_cell.length_c   1.000
_cell.angle_alpha   90.00
_cell.angle_beta   90.00
_cell.angle_gamma   90.00
#
_symmetry.space_group_name_H-M   'P 1'
#
loop_
_entity.id
_entity.type
_entity.pdbx_description
1 polymer ?
#
loop_
_entity_poly.entity_id
_entity_poly.type
_entity_poly.pdbx_seq_one_letter_code
_entity_poly.pdbx_strand_id
1 'polypeptide(L)'
;GVNAGSLDKELYAKYGGPTPEALVASALKEAHMFEDVGFRDFKISVKHHDVITMVQTYRLLASKGDWPLHLGVTEAGPAWQGTIKSCLAFGALLAEGIGDTIRVSLSAPPVEEVKVGCKLLEYMGLRKRKFDIISCPSCGRAQVDVIQLANAVTDGLKNVTAPIRVAVMGCIVNGPGEAREADLGVASGNGKGQIFIKGKVIETVPEDQIVETLLARANDIAAQMEADGQVPVGATGLSLIHISEPTRQEAI
;
A
#
# COMPACT_ATOMS: atom_id res chain seq x y z
N GLY A 1 20.14 11.31 -9.03
CA GLY A 1 19.60 9.95 -8.92
C GLY A 1 20.48 8.91 -9.58
N VAL A 2 20.87 7.87 -8.86
CA VAL A 2 21.72 6.77 -9.33
C VAL A 2 20.88 5.54 -9.65
N ASN A 3 21.12 4.91 -10.79
CA ASN A 3 20.53 3.64 -11.19
C ASN A 3 21.66 2.62 -11.49
N ALA A 4 21.41 1.36 -11.20
CA ALA A 4 22.36 0.27 -11.46
C ALA A 4 22.84 0.22 -12.92
N GLY A 5 21.92 0.42 -13.86
CA GLY A 5 22.21 0.35 -15.31
C GLY A 5 23.01 1.55 -15.86
N SER A 6 23.14 2.63 -15.09
CA SER A 6 23.89 3.84 -15.48
C SER A 6 24.97 4.24 -14.48
N LEU A 7 25.47 3.27 -13.70
CA LEU A 7 26.55 3.50 -12.75
C LEU A 7 27.83 3.98 -13.47
N ASP A 8 28.54 4.91 -12.84
CA ASP A 8 29.83 5.40 -13.30
C ASP A 8 30.81 4.23 -13.58
N LYS A 9 31.48 4.29 -14.73
CA LYS A 9 32.37 3.21 -15.20
C LYS A 9 33.55 2.93 -14.27
N GLU A 10 34.10 3.98 -13.63
CA GLU A 10 35.20 3.84 -12.68
C GLU A 10 34.72 3.12 -11.41
N LEU A 11 33.54 3.49 -10.91
CA LEU A 11 32.93 2.83 -9.77
C LEU A 11 32.53 1.39 -10.09
N TYR A 12 32.00 1.15 -11.29
CA TYR A 12 31.69 -0.19 -11.76
C TYR A 12 32.93 -1.10 -11.76
N ALA A 13 34.05 -0.61 -12.30
CA ALA A 13 35.31 -1.34 -12.32
C ALA A 13 35.88 -1.55 -10.90
N LYS A 14 35.82 -0.53 -10.06
CA LYS A 14 36.34 -0.59 -8.68
C LYS A 14 35.62 -1.59 -7.80
N TYR A 15 34.28 -1.68 -7.92
CA TYR A 15 33.44 -2.51 -7.05
C TYR A 15 33.01 -3.83 -7.69
N GLY A 16 33.35 -4.06 -8.96
CA GLY A 16 33.00 -5.27 -9.70
C GLY A 16 31.54 -5.34 -10.15
N GLY A 17 30.82 -4.17 -10.17
CA GLY A 17 29.43 -4.10 -10.58
C GLY A 17 28.61 -3.11 -9.76
N PRO A 18 27.27 -3.08 -9.96
CA PRO A 18 26.39 -2.16 -9.24
C PRO A 18 26.03 -2.68 -7.84
N THR A 19 27.05 -2.89 -7.01
CA THR A 19 26.88 -3.30 -5.61
C THR A 19 26.29 -2.16 -4.76
N PRO A 20 25.73 -2.45 -3.57
CA PRO A 20 25.27 -1.41 -2.65
C PRO A 20 26.31 -0.32 -2.39
N GLU A 21 27.57 -0.72 -2.19
CA GLU A 21 28.68 0.20 -1.92
C GLU A 21 28.98 1.08 -3.14
N ALA A 22 28.94 0.53 -4.35
CA ALA A 22 29.16 1.27 -5.59
C ALA A 22 28.08 2.33 -5.83
N LEU A 23 26.82 1.95 -5.64
CA LEU A 23 25.66 2.83 -5.80
C LEU A 23 25.66 3.97 -4.78
N VAL A 24 25.99 3.65 -3.50
CA VAL A 24 26.11 4.65 -2.45
C VAL A 24 27.29 5.57 -2.70
N ALA A 25 28.46 5.06 -3.12
CA ALA A 25 29.62 5.89 -3.45
C ALA A 25 29.29 6.87 -4.59
N SER A 26 28.55 6.43 -5.62
CA SER A 26 28.09 7.32 -6.69
C SER A 26 27.15 8.39 -6.18
N ALA A 27 26.16 8.01 -5.35
CA ALA A 27 25.19 8.95 -4.80
C ALA A 27 25.84 10.01 -3.89
N LEU A 28 26.79 9.60 -3.05
CA LEU A 28 27.53 10.52 -2.18
C LEU A 28 28.41 11.47 -2.96
N LYS A 29 29.09 11.01 -4.03
CA LYS A 29 29.86 11.87 -4.92
C LYS A 29 28.99 12.99 -5.50
N GLU A 30 27.81 12.67 -6.02
CA GLU A 30 26.89 13.67 -6.57
C GLU A 30 26.32 14.59 -5.46
N ALA A 31 25.96 14.04 -4.30
CA ALA A 31 25.42 14.83 -3.18
C ALA A 31 26.41 15.88 -2.70
N HIS A 32 27.67 15.49 -2.49
CA HIS A 32 28.73 16.42 -2.08
C HIS A 32 28.96 17.53 -3.11
N MET A 33 28.87 17.24 -4.42
CA MET A 33 28.98 18.28 -5.47
C MET A 33 27.90 19.36 -5.34
N PHE A 34 26.68 19.00 -4.93
CA PHE A 34 25.62 19.96 -4.65
C PHE A 34 25.89 20.75 -3.35
N GLU A 35 26.33 20.06 -2.32
CA GLU A 35 26.66 20.68 -1.02
C GLU A 35 27.83 21.67 -1.13
N ASP A 36 28.85 21.36 -1.92
CA ASP A 36 30.02 22.21 -2.15
C ASP A 36 29.64 23.56 -2.79
N VAL A 37 28.57 23.59 -3.58
CA VAL A 37 28.03 24.85 -4.13
C VAL A 37 26.93 25.48 -3.27
N GLY A 38 26.73 24.95 -2.06
CA GLY A 38 25.75 25.47 -1.10
C GLY A 38 24.30 25.08 -1.36
N PHE A 39 24.04 24.18 -2.33
CA PHE A 39 22.69 23.70 -2.62
C PHE A 39 22.36 22.46 -1.79
N ARG A 40 21.37 22.57 -0.89
CA ARG A 40 20.95 21.49 0.03
C ARG A 40 19.53 20.99 -0.18
N ASP A 41 18.79 21.63 -1.07
CA ASP A 41 17.36 21.37 -1.28
C ASP A 41 17.17 20.27 -2.34
N PHE A 42 17.65 19.07 -2.05
CA PHE A 42 17.58 17.92 -2.93
C PHE A 42 17.25 16.63 -2.17
N LYS A 43 16.76 15.64 -2.90
CA LYS A 43 16.55 14.27 -2.43
C LYS A 43 17.36 13.28 -3.26
N ILE A 44 17.71 12.15 -2.66
CA ILE A 44 18.54 11.13 -3.31
C ILE A 44 17.71 9.90 -3.65
N SER A 45 17.99 9.30 -4.81
CA SER A 45 17.49 7.98 -5.18
C SER A 45 18.62 7.08 -5.64
N VAL A 46 18.64 5.83 -5.14
CA VAL A 46 19.60 4.78 -5.53
C VAL A 46 18.81 3.54 -5.92
N LYS A 47 18.60 3.34 -7.20
CA LYS A 47 17.64 2.34 -7.71
C LYS A 47 18.35 1.13 -8.28
N HIS A 48 17.80 -0.04 -7.99
CA HIS A 48 18.21 -1.32 -8.54
C HIS A 48 16.98 -2.14 -8.96
N HIS A 49 17.12 -3.06 -9.91
CA HIS A 49 16.05 -3.99 -10.31
C HIS A 49 15.92 -5.19 -9.37
N ASP A 50 17.02 -5.55 -8.70
CA ASP A 50 17.03 -6.56 -7.64
C ASP A 50 16.61 -5.95 -6.32
N VAL A 51 15.61 -6.55 -5.68
CA VAL A 51 14.98 -6.04 -4.47
C VAL A 51 15.94 -6.02 -3.28
N ILE A 52 16.70 -7.10 -3.11
CA ILE A 52 17.61 -7.23 -1.96
C ILE A 52 18.73 -6.21 -2.04
N THR A 53 19.37 -6.11 -3.21
CA THR A 53 20.42 -5.12 -3.47
C THR A 53 19.89 -3.70 -3.25
N MET A 54 18.67 -3.40 -3.72
CA MET A 54 18.05 -2.10 -3.51
C MET A 54 17.86 -1.80 -2.01
N VAL A 55 17.28 -2.73 -1.25
CA VAL A 55 17.03 -2.54 0.19
C VAL A 55 18.36 -2.31 0.94
N GLN A 56 19.38 -3.13 0.65
CA GLN A 56 20.71 -2.96 1.25
C GLN A 56 21.33 -1.61 0.89
N THR A 57 21.18 -1.16 -0.35
CA THR A 57 21.69 0.13 -0.81
C THR A 57 21.06 1.30 -0.06
N TYR A 58 19.73 1.31 0.08
CA TYR A 58 19.04 2.39 0.81
C TYR A 58 19.36 2.37 2.32
N ARG A 59 19.46 1.20 2.94
CA ARG A 59 19.91 1.08 4.33
C ARG A 59 21.32 1.65 4.52
N LEU A 60 22.23 1.29 3.62
CA LEU A 60 23.61 1.79 3.66
C LEU A 60 23.62 3.32 3.44
N LEU A 61 22.87 3.85 2.47
CA LEU A 61 22.80 5.29 2.23
C LEU A 61 22.20 6.04 3.42
N ALA A 62 21.11 5.54 4.00
CA ALA A 62 20.49 6.12 5.19
C ALA A 62 21.42 6.19 6.41
N SER A 63 22.39 5.27 6.50
CA SER A 63 23.42 5.30 7.56
C SER A 63 24.52 6.34 7.34
N LYS A 64 24.58 6.98 6.17
CA LYS A 64 25.64 7.93 5.79
C LYS A 64 25.26 9.40 5.96
N GLY A 65 23.99 9.71 6.06
CA GLY A 65 23.52 11.09 6.20
C GLY A 65 22.00 11.19 6.24
N ASP A 66 21.52 12.43 6.36
CA ASP A 66 20.12 12.76 6.62
C ASP A 66 19.42 13.38 5.40
N TRP A 67 19.76 12.91 4.21
CA TRP A 67 19.08 13.36 3.00
C TRP A 67 17.71 12.71 2.85
N PRO A 68 16.69 13.43 2.36
CA PRO A 68 15.44 12.83 1.95
C PRO A 68 15.66 11.77 0.86
N LEU A 69 15.05 10.59 1.02
CA LEU A 69 15.25 9.45 0.14
C LEU A 69 14.02 9.19 -0.72
N HIS A 70 14.24 9.05 -2.03
CA HIS A 70 13.22 8.68 -2.99
C HIS A 70 13.33 7.21 -3.37
N LEU A 71 12.43 6.39 -2.85
CA LEU A 71 12.45 4.95 -3.11
C LEU A 71 11.90 4.61 -4.49
N GLY A 72 12.55 3.67 -5.17
CA GLY A 72 12.08 3.17 -6.46
C GLY A 72 12.81 1.90 -6.87
N VAL A 73 12.06 0.87 -7.29
CA VAL A 73 12.62 -0.26 -8.02
C VAL A 73 12.69 0.14 -9.49
N THR A 74 13.87 0.10 -10.10
CA THR A 74 14.00 0.35 -11.54
C THR A 74 13.75 -0.94 -12.32
N GLU A 75 13.19 -0.81 -13.53
CA GLU A 75 13.00 -1.98 -14.42
C GLU A 75 12.24 -3.13 -13.72
N ALA A 76 11.19 -2.78 -12.97
CA ALA A 76 10.48 -3.76 -12.14
C ALA A 76 9.73 -4.81 -12.98
N GLY A 77 9.36 -4.46 -14.24
CA GLY A 77 8.73 -5.38 -15.18
C GLY A 77 7.20 -5.24 -15.26
N PRO A 78 6.50 -6.26 -15.77
CA PRO A 78 5.04 -6.27 -15.92
C PRO A 78 4.32 -6.02 -14.59
N ALA A 79 3.06 -5.57 -14.67
CA ALA A 79 2.26 -5.11 -13.52
C ALA A 79 2.31 -6.04 -12.31
N TRP A 80 2.07 -7.32 -12.49
CA TRP A 80 2.08 -8.29 -11.39
C TRP A 80 3.46 -8.42 -10.72
N GLN A 81 4.50 -8.67 -11.52
CA GLN A 81 5.87 -8.83 -11.04
C GLN A 81 6.39 -7.54 -10.40
N GLY A 82 6.19 -6.41 -11.07
CA GLY A 82 6.67 -5.11 -10.61
C GLY A 82 5.98 -4.65 -9.32
N THR A 83 4.69 -4.99 -9.16
CA THR A 83 3.95 -4.74 -7.92
C THR A 83 4.57 -5.52 -6.75
N ILE A 84 4.83 -6.82 -6.93
CA ILE A 84 5.45 -7.65 -5.89
C ILE A 84 6.82 -7.10 -5.50
N LYS A 85 7.69 -6.79 -6.48
CA LYS A 85 9.00 -6.21 -6.21
C LYS A 85 8.91 -4.89 -5.44
N SER A 86 8.02 -3.99 -5.85
CA SER A 86 7.82 -2.71 -5.20
C SER A 86 7.30 -2.87 -3.77
N CYS A 87 6.33 -3.75 -3.54
CA CYS A 87 5.80 -4.02 -2.22
C CYS A 87 6.85 -4.59 -1.27
N LEU A 88 7.69 -5.52 -1.74
CA LEU A 88 8.77 -6.09 -0.94
C LEU A 88 9.83 -5.04 -0.56
N ALA A 89 10.28 -4.26 -1.54
CA ALA A 89 11.33 -3.26 -1.33
C ALA A 89 10.84 -2.12 -0.42
N PHE A 90 9.70 -1.52 -0.75
CA PHE A 90 9.16 -0.39 0.00
C PHE A 90 8.65 -0.80 1.37
N GLY A 91 8.01 -1.98 1.47
CA GLY A 91 7.55 -2.52 2.74
C GLY A 91 8.69 -2.70 3.75
N ALA A 92 9.82 -3.26 3.30
CA ALA A 92 11.01 -3.41 4.14
C ALA A 92 11.57 -2.06 4.61
N LEU A 93 11.75 -1.11 3.70
CA LEU A 93 12.37 0.19 4.01
C LEU A 93 11.45 1.10 4.81
N LEU A 94 10.18 1.24 4.40
CA LEU A 94 9.22 2.10 5.09
C LEU A 94 8.89 1.61 6.51
N ALA A 95 8.93 0.29 6.76
CA ALA A 95 8.78 -0.26 8.11
C ALA A 95 9.93 0.14 9.05
N GLU A 96 11.10 0.46 8.49
CA GLU A 96 12.29 0.94 9.21
C GLU A 96 12.38 2.48 9.25
N GLY A 97 11.35 3.19 8.74
CA GLY A 97 11.37 4.65 8.63
C GLY A 97 12.28 5.20 7.55
N ILE A 98 12.71 4.37 6.59
CA ILE A 98 13.58 4.76 5.48
C ILE A 98 12.73 5.06 4.24
N GLY A 99 12.76 6.31 3.76
CA GLY A 99 12.09 6.76 2.54
C GLY A 99 11.04 7.84 2.80
N ASP A 100 11.16 8.93 2.03
CA ASP A 100 10.32 10.13 2.15
C ASP A 100 9.35 10.26 0.98
N THR A 101 9.72 9.73 -0.17
CA THR A 101 8.86 9.65 -1.36
C THR A 101 9.06 8.31 -2.06
N ILE A 102 8.04 7.85 -2.79
CA ILE A 102 8.09 6.57 -3.52
C ILE A 102 7.74 6.76 -5.01
N ARG A 103 8.29 5.88 -5.86
CA ARG A 103 7.88 5.70 -7.24
C ARG A 103 7.72 4.22 -7.55
N VAL A 104 6.50 3.81 -7.83
CA VAL A 104 6.23 2.50 -8.44
C VAL A 104 6.53 2.61 -9.94
N SER A 105 7.14 1.59 -10.53
CA SER A 105 7.53 1.56 -11.95
C SER A 105 7.05 0.23 -12.54
N LEU A 106 6.12 0.30 -13.50
CA LEU A 106 5.49 -0.88 -14.09
C LEU A 106 5.48 -0.75 -15.61
N SER A 107 5.64 -1.88 -16.31
CA SER A 107 5.29 -1.97 -17.74
C SER A 107 3.76 -2.08 -17.88
N ALA A 108 3.04 -0.99 -17.53
CA ALA A 108 1.60 -0.88 -17.48
C ALA A 108 1.18 0.60 -17.61
N PRO A 109 -0.11 0.93 -17.80
CA PRO A 109 -0.57 2.31 -17.77
C PRO A 109 -0.17 3.02 -16.46
N PRO A 110 0.28 4.30 -16.51
CA PRO A 110 0.80 5.01 -15.33
C PRO A 110 -0.18 5.09 -14.15
N VAL A 111 -1.48 5.04 -14.42
CA VAL A 111 -2.52 5.01 -13.38
C VAL A 111 -2.39 3.78 -12.47
N GLU A 112 -1.93 2.64 -13.00
CA GLU A 112 -1.73 1.43 -12.19
C GLU A 112 -0.58 1.61 -11.19
N GLU A 113 0.47 2.34 -11.56
CA GLU A 113 1.57 2.66 -10.65
C GLU A 113 1.08 3.49 -9.43
N VAL A 114 0.21 4.47 -9.69
CA VAL A 114 -0.41 5.30 -8.64
C VAL A 114 -1.31 4.46 -7.74
N LYS A 115 -2.13 3.58 -8.31
CA LYS A 115 -3.00 2.68 -7.54
C LYS A 115 -2.18 1.79 -6.59
N VAL A 116 -1.13 1.17 -7.09
CA VAL A 116 -0.24 0.32 -6.29
C VAL A 116 0.44 1.13 -5.18
N GLY A 117 1.01 2.30 -5.51
CA GLY A 117 1.66 3.15 -4.53
C GLY A 117 0.72 3.62 -3.42
N CYS A 118 -0.49 4.05 -3.78
CA CYS A 118 -1.51 4.44 -2.80
C CYS A 118 -1.90 3.28 -1.87
N LYS A 119 -2.18 2.09 -2.45
CA LYS A 119 -2.55 0.91 -1.66
C LYS A 119 -1.44 0.46 -0.73
N LEU A 120 -0.20 0.47 -1.20
CA LEU A 120 0.96 0.15 -0.37
C LEU A 120 1.04 1.08 0.85
N LEU A 121 0.97 2.39 0.64
CA LEU A 121 1.01 3.36 1.73
C LEU A 121 -0.19 3.25 2.67
N GLU A 122 -1.38 2.90 2.16
CA GLU A 122 -2.57 2.62 2.97
C GLU A 122 -2.35 1.41 3.89
N TYR A 123 -1.79 0.31 3.38
CA TYR A 123 -1.50 -0.89 4.17
C TYR A 123 -0.33 -0.72 5.15
N MET A 124 0.61 0.15 4.84
CA MET A 124 1.68 0.54 5.76
C MET A 124 1.23 1.54 6.84
N GLY A 125 -0.01 2.03 6.79
CA GLY A 125 -0.52 3.04 7.72
C GLY A 125 0.02 4.45 7.50
N LEU A 126 0.75 4.68 6.40
CA LEU A 126 1.35 5.97 6.03
C LEU A 126 0.39 6.86 5.23
N ARG A 127 -0.75 6.32 4.84
CA ARG A 127 -1.84 7.03 4.18
C ARG A 127 -3.17 6.59 4.80
N LYS A 128 -4.15 7.51 4.92
CA LYS A 128 -5.51 7.15 5.35
C LYS A 128 -6.08 6.09 4.41
N ARG A 129 -6.54 4.99 4.99
CA ARG A 129 -7.23 3.94 4.23
C ARG A 129 -8.54 4.46 3.70
N LYS A 130 -8.93 3.97 2.53
CA LYS A 130 -10.31 3.95 2.07
C LYS A 130 -10.96 2.67 2.60
N PHE A 131 -12.01 2.19 1.94
CA PHE A 131 -12.59 0.89 2.31
C PHE A 131 -11.55 -0.25 2.15
N ASP A 132 -11.70 -1.27 2.97
CA ASP A 132 -10.87 -2.48 2.94
C ASP A 132 -11.77 -3.71 2.96
N ILE A 133 -11.51 -4.68 2.08
CA ILE A 133 -12.28 -5.93 2.00
C ILE A 133 -11.47 -7.04 2.65
N ILE A 134 -12.08 -7.66 3.66
CA ILE A 134 -11.56 -8.85 4.31
C ILE A 134 -12.38 -10.04 3.82
N SER A 135 -11.80 -10.96 3.08
CA SER A 135 -12.51 -12.13 2.59
C SER A 135 -11.79 -13.42 2.95
N CYS A 136 -12.55 -14.47 3.21
CA CYS A 136 -11.97 -15.77 3.45
C CYS A 136 -11.52 -16.43 2.12
N PRO A 137 -10.52 -17.34 2.15
CA PRO A 137 -9.98 -17.96 0.93
C PRO A 137 -10.89 -19.05 0.33
N SER A 138 -12.17 -19.13 0.71
CA SER A 138 -13.14 -20.11 0.19
C SER A 138 -12.69 -21.56 0.41
N CYS A 139 -12.68 -22.01 1.67
CA CYS A 139 -12.38 -23.41 2.02
C CYS A 139 -13.57 -24.35 1.75
N GLY A 140 -13.42 -25.66 1.99
CA GLY A 140 -14.48 -26.66 1.80
C GLY A 140 -15.75 -26.48 2.63
N ARG A 141 -15.82 -25.47 3.50
CA ARG A 141 -17.01 -25.06 4.25
C ARG A 141 -17.78 -23.90 3.61
N ALA A 142 -17.22 -23.28 2.56
CA ALA A 142 -17.90 -22.20 1.85
C ALA A 142 -19.17 -22.71 1.17
N GLN A 143 -20.27 -21.98 1.33
CA GLN A 143 -21.58 -22.32 0.78
C GLN A 143 -22.03 -21.33 -0.30
N VAL A 144 -21.17 -20.37 -0.63
CA VAL A 144 -21.35 -19.37 -1.67
C VAL A 144 -20.06 -19.20 -2.46
N ASP A 145 -20.14 -18.64 -3.66
CA ASP A 145 -18.96 -18.18 -4.39
C ASP A 145 -18.39 -16.92 -3.73
N VAL A 146 -17.45 -17.12 -2.81
CA VAL A 146 -16.81 -16.02 -2.06
C VAL A 146 -16.05 -15.08 -2.99
N ILE A 147 -15.46 -15.60 -4.08
CA ILE A 147 -14.68 -14.79 -5.03
C ILE A 147 -15.62 -13.83 -5.76
N GLN A 148 -16.72 -14.35 -6.29
CA GLN A 148 -17.71 -13.53 -6.97
C GLN A 148 -18.33 -12.50 -6.03
N LEU A 149 -18.69 -12.92 -4.81
CA LEU A 149 -19.29 -12.03 -3.81
C LEU A 149 -18.34 -10.91 -3.38
N ALA A 150 -17.08 -11.24 -3.08
CA ALA A 150 -16.07 -10.25 -2.70
C ALA A 150 -15.77 -9.25 -3.83
N ASN A 151 -15.73 -9.72 -5.08
CA ASN A 151 -15.55 -8.85 -6.24
C ASN A 151 -16.75 -7.92 -6.42
N ALA A 152 -17.97 -8.42 -6.33
CA ALA A 152 -19.19 -7.61 -6.46
C ALA A 152 -19.26 -6.52 -5.37
N VAL A 153 -18.94 -6.86 -4.12
CA VAL A 153 -18.89 -5.89 -3.02
C VAL A 153 -17.76 -4.86 -3.26
N THR A 154 -16.59 -5.31 -3.69
CA THR A 154 -15.45 -4.41 -4.02
C THR A 154 -15.84 -3.42 -5.10
N ASP A 155 -16.48 -3.88 -6.16
CA ASP A 155 -16.91 -3.06 -7.29
C ASP A 155 -18.00 -2.04 -6.88
N GLY A 156 -18.94 -2.46 -6.04
CA GLY A 156 -19.98 -1.56 -5.53
C GLY A 156 -19.44 -0.47 -4.59
N LEU A 157 -18.34 -0.75 -3.88
CA LEU A 157 -17.73 0.20 -2.93
C LEU A 157 -16.65 1.11 -3.53
N LYS A 158 -16.38 1.04 -4.83
CA LYS A 158 -15.30 1.83 -5.49
C LYS A 158 -15.38 3.33 -5.20
N ASN A 159 -16.57 3.88 -5.04
CA ASN A 159 -16.80 5.30 -4.79
C ASN A 159 -16.87 5.66 -3.30
N VAL A 160 -16.82 4.68 -2.41
CA VAL A 160 -16.83 4.91 -0.97
C VAL A 160 -15.42 5.34 -0.54
N THR A 161 -15.33 6.53 0.06
CA THR A 161 -14.06 7.11 0.52
C THR A 161 -13.84 6.90 2.02
N ALA A 162 -14.85 6.49 2.74
CA ALA A 162 -14.79 6.21 4.16
C ALA A 162 -13.89 5.00 4.47
N PRO A 163 -13.12 5.02 5.58
CA PRO A 163 -12.20 3.95 5.96
C PRO A 163 -12.93 2.76 6.60
N ILE A 164 -13.87 2.16 5.88
CA ILE A 164 -14.72 1.06 6.35
C ILE A 164 -14.06 -0.27 6.03
N ARG A 165 -13.99 -1.18 7.00
CA ARG A 165 -13.63 -2.58 6.78
C ARG A 165 -14.87 -3.41 6.56
N VAL A 166 -14.98 -4.05 5.41
CA VAL A 166 -16.11 -4.91 5.05
C VAL A 166 -15.64 -6.35 4.93
N ALA A 167 -16.24 -7.24 5.71
CA ALA A 167 -15.89 -8.65 5.72
C ALA A 167 -16.87 -9.47 4.85
N VAL A 168 -16.33 -10.34 3.99
CA VAL A 168 -17.07 -11.27 3.15
C VAL A 168 -16.66 -12.69 3.48
N MET A 169 -17.52 -13.41 4.21
CA MET A 169 -17.22 -14.75 4.73
C MET A 169 -18.17 -15.80 4.12
N GLY A 170 -17.59 -16.86 3.57
CA GLY A 170 -18.29 -17.93 2.87
C GLY A 170 -19.00 -18.94 3.77
N CYS A 171 -18.86 -18.86 5.10
CA CYS A 171 -19.56 -19.74 6.03
C CYS A 171 -19.88 -19.07 7.36
N ILE A 172 -20.91 -19.55 8.04
CA ILE A 172 -21.36 -19.04 9.35
C ILE A 172 -20.56 -19.60 10.53
N VAL A 173 -19.68 -20.59 10.30
CA VAL A 173 -18.95 -21.28 11.40
C VAL A 173 -17.80 -20.42 11.92
N ASN A 174 -16.90 -20.00 11.05
CA ASN A 174 -15.75 -19.20 11.41
C ASN A 174 -15.92 -17.71 11.08
N GLY A 175 -16.81 -17.41 10.12
CA GLY A 175 -16.98 -16.05 9.60
C GLY A 175 -17.18 -14.98 10.68
N PRO A 176 -18.12 -15.14 11.63
CA PRO A 176 -18.33 -14.13 12.65
C PRO A 176 -17.13 -13.92 13.58
N GLY A 177 -16.30 -14.95 13.79
CA GLY A 177 -15.09 -14.88 14.61
C GLY A 177 -13.94 -14.16 13.90
N GLU A 178 -13.68 -14.54 12.65
CA GLU A 178 -12.60 -13.98 11.83
C GLU A 178 -12.87 -12.52 11.41
N ALA A 179 -14.15 -12.17 11.31
CA ALA A 179 -14.59 -10.84 10.89
C ALA A 179 -15.02 -9.92 12.05
N ARG A 180 -14.74 -10.28 13.29
CA ARG A 180 -15.18 -9.53 14.49
C ARG A 180 -14.71 -8.08 14.49
N GLU A 181 -13.54 -7.82 13.92
CA GLU A 181 -12.94 -6.49 13.87
C GLU A 181 -13.38 -5.67 12.64
N ALA A 182 -14.21 -6.24 11.75
CA ALA A 182 -14.76 -5.50 10.64
C ALA A 182 -15.91 -4.59 11.11
N ASP A 183 -16.04 -3.43 10.47
CA ASP A 183 -17.12 -2.50 10.75
C ASP A 183 -18.47 -3.06 10.28
N LEU A 184 -18.45 -3.76 9.14
CA LEU A 184 -19.58 -4.38 8.49
C LEU A 184 -19.16 -5.72 7.90
N GLY A 185 -20.06 -6.68 7.79
CA GLY A 185 -19.76 -7.90 7.04
C GLY A 185 -20.93 -8.84 6.87
N VAL A 186 -20.66 -9.92 6.13
CA VAL A 186 -21.58 -11.03 5.92
C VAL A 186 -20.90 -12.37 6.21
N ALA A 187 -21.64 -13.26 6.84
CA ALA A 187 -21.32 -14.67 6.95
C ALA A 187 -22.42 -15.48 6.23
N SER A 188 -22.06 -16.14 5.13
CA SER A 188 -23.01 -16.80 4.24
C SER A 188 -23.21 -18.27 4.60
N GLY A 189 -24.44 -18.79 4.44
CA GLY A 189 -24.77 -20.17 4.68
C GLY A 189 -26.22 -20.51 4.40
N ASN A 190 -26.49 -21.71 3.86
CA ASN A 190 -27.84 -22.20 3.59
C ASN A 190 -28.70 -21.28 2.72
N GLY A 191 -28.11 -20.67 1.66
CA GLY A 191 -28.81 -19.75 0.76
C GLY A 191 -29.15 -18.39 1.40
N LYS A 192 -28.50 -18.03 2.50
CA LYS A 192 -28.73 -16.79 3.25
C LYS A 192 -27.40 -16.16 3.67
N GLY A 193 -27.43 -14.85 3.90
CA GLY A 193 -26.32 -14.10 4.51
C GLY A 193 -26.74 -13.49 5.84
N GLN A 194 -25.97 -13.76 6.87
CA GLN A 194 -26.07 -13.05 8.15
C GLN A 194 -25.23 -11.78 8.06
N ILE A 195 -25.89 -10.63 8.03
CA ILE A 195 -25.24 -9.31 8.03
C ILE A 195 -24.91 -8.94 9.47
N PHE A 196 -23.70 -8.48 9.70
CA PHE A 196 -23.25 -8.07 11.03
C PHE A 196 -22.53 -6.72 10.98
N ILE A 197 -22.66 -5.96 12.07
CA ILE A 197 -21.94 -4.71 12.33
C ILE A 197 -21.16 -4.91 13.62
N LYS A 198 -19.83 -4.66 13.56
CA LYS A 198 -18.92 -4.80 14.71
C LYS A 198 -19.12 -6.14 15.45
N GLY A 199 -19.20 -7.23 14.69
CA GLY A 199 -19.35 -8.59 15.19
C GLY A 199 -20.74 -8.98 15.69
N LYS A 200 -21.74 -8.08 15.64
CA LYS A 200 -23.12 -8.38 16.03
C LYS A 200 -23.99 -8.57 14.79
N VAL A 201 -24.65 -9.74 14.67
CA VAL A 201 -25.63 -9.99 13.62
C VAL A 201 -26.81 -9.04 13.79
N ILE A 202 -27.10 -8.27 12.74
CA ILE A 202 -28.21 -7.29 12.72
C ILE A 202 -29.42 -7.77 11.91
N GLU A 203 -29.17 -8.55 10.84
CA GLU A 203 -30.22 -9.08 9.99
C GLU A 203 -29.74 -10.31 9.23
N THR A 204 -30.68 -11.08 8.68
CA THR A 204 -30.40 -12.22 7.82
C THR A 204 -31.19 -12.03 6.52
N VAL A 205 -30.50 -12.06 5.38
CA VAL A 205 -31.08 -11.82 4.06
C VAL A 205 -30.89 -13.02 3.14
N PRO A 206 -31.73 -13.20 2.10
CA PRO A 206 -31.45 -14.15 1.03
C PRO A 206 -30.13 -13.89 0.33
N GLU A 207 -29.54 -14.92 -0.27
CA GLU A 207 -28.22 -14.83 -0.91
C GLU A 207 -28.15 -13.77 -2.03
N ASP A 208 -29.21 -13.66 -2.82
CA ASP A 208 -29.35 -12.69 -3.91
C ASP A 208 -29.44 -11.22 -3.46
N GLN A 209 -29.75 -10.97 -2.18
CA GLN A 209 -29.84 -9.62 -1.59
C GLN A 209 -28.60 -9.22 -0.79
N ILE A 210 -27.61 -10.11 -0.63
CA ILE A 210 -26.42 -9.85 0.20
C ILE A 210 -25.67 -8.60 -0.28
N VAL A 211 -25.36 -8.51 -1.57
CA VAL A 211 -24.56 -7.41 -2.12
C VAL A 211 -25.28 -6.08 -1.94
N GLU A 212 -26.55 -6.00 -2.31
CA GLU A 212 -27.34 -4.78 -2.18
C GLU A 212 -27.42 -4.32 -0.72
N THR A 213 -27.68 -5.24 0.20
CA THR A 213 -27.74 -4.93 1.63
C THR A 213 -26.40 -4.44 2.18
N LEU A 214 -25.29 -5.11 1.83
CA LEU A 214 -23.97 -4.66 2.25
C LEU A 214 -23.63 -3.27 1.73
N LEU A 215 -23.94 -2.98 0.46
CA LEU A 215 -23.69 -1.66 -0.12
C LEU A 215 -24.54 -0.57 0.54
N ALA A 216 -25.82 -0.83 0.82
CA ALA A 216 -26.67 0.10 1.54
C ALA A 216 -26.13 0.40 2.94
N ARG A 217 -25.80 -0.63 3.72
CA ARG A 217 -25.23 -0.46 5.07
C ARG A 217 -23.86 0.21 5.07
N ALA A 218 -23.00 -0.08 4.09
CA ALA A 218 -21.70 0.60 3.96
C ALA A 218 -21.87 2.10 3.69
N ASN A 219 -22.84 2.48 2.86
CA ASN A 219 -23.15 3.88 2.59
C ASN A 219 -23.71 4.58 3.84
N ASP A 220 -24.58 3.92 4.62
CA ASP A 220 -25.10 4.46 5.89
C ASP A 220 -23.94 4.72 6.88
N ILE A 221 -23.02 3.76 7.04
CA ILE A 221 -21.86 3.90 7.90
C ILE A 221 -20.95 5.03 7.40
N ALA A 222 -20.72 5.12 6.08
CA ALA A 222 -19.92 6.18 5.49
C ALA A 222 -20.51 7.56 5.77
N ALA A 223 -21.82 7.73 5.57
CA ALA A 223 -22.53 8.97 5.84
C ALA A 223 -22.44 9.37 7.33
N GLN A 224 -22.53 8.39 8.22
CA GLN A 224 -22.36 8.64 9.66
C GLN A 224 -20.93 9.06 10.03
N MET A 225 -19.92 8.41 9.46
CA MET A 225 -18.52 8.80 9.65
C MET A 225 -18.23 10.21 9.14
N GLU A 226 -18.83 10.62 8.03
CA GLU A 226 -18.74 11.98 7.51
C GLU A 226 -19.40 13.00 8.45
N ALA A 227 -20.58 12.69 8.97
CA ALA A 227 -21.29 13.54 9.92
C ALA A 227 -20.51 13.71 11.23
N ASP A 228 -19.84 12.65 11.68
CA ASP A 228 -19.00 12.64 12.90
C ASP A 228 -17.61 13.29 12.68
N GLY A 229 -17.32 13.80 11.47
CA GLY A 229 -16.04 14.43 11.13
C GLY A 229 -14.86 13.45 11.05
N GLN A 230 -15.12 12.17 10.99
CA GLN A 230 -14.08 11.11 10.89
C GLN A 230 -13.52 10.96 9.46
N VAL A 231 -14.23 11.48 8.47
CA VAL A 231 -13.81 11.53 7.06
C VAL A 231 -13.76 12.99 6.62
N PRO A 232 -12.67 13.48 6.00
CA PRO A 232 -12.65 14.85 5.47
C PRO A 232 -13.71 15.00 4.38
N VAL A 233 -14.64 15.91 4.56
CA VAL A 233 -15.61 16.30 3.54
C VAL A 233 -14.86 16.79 2.32
N GLY A 234 -15.09 16.19 1.14
CA GLY A 234 -14.54 16.68 -0.12
C GLY A 234 -13.24 16.04 -0.58
N ALA A 235 -12.87 14.84 -0.14
CA ALA A 235 -11.73 14.08 -0.69
C ALA A 235 -12.01 13.51 -2.11
N THR A 236 -12.73 14.24 -2.95
CA THR A 236 -12.80 14.02 -4.39
C THR A 236 -11.71 14.85 -5.04
N GLY A 237 -10.52 14.30 -5.17
CA GLY A 237 -9.43 14.97 -5.86
C GLY A 237 -8.09 14.52 -5.35
N LEU A 238 -7.13 14.41 -6.25
CA LEU A 238 -5.72 14.21 -5.99
C LEU A 238 -5.25 15.16 -4.87
N SER A 239 -5.34 14.72 -3.63
CA SER A 239 -4.68 15.38 -2.52
C SER A 239 -3.19 15.19 -2.74
N LEU A 240 -2.51 16.24 -3.15
CA LEU A 240 -1.06 16.33 -3.04
C LEU A 240 -0.71 15.98 -1.60
N ILE A 241 0.04 14.90 -1.42
CA ILE A 241 0.44 14.43 -0.11
C ILE A 241 1.47 15.43 0.40
N HIS A 242 1.06 16.36 1.25
CA HIS A 242 1.96 16.99 2.19
C HIS A 242 2.23 15.98 3.29
N ILE A 243 3.33 15.27 3.19
CA ILE A 243 3.92 14.59 4.33
C ILE A 243 4.54 15.72 5.16
N SER A 244 3.83 16.13 6.21
CA SER A 244 4.39 17.00 7.23
C SER A 244 5.46 16.21 7.96
N GLU A 245 6.68 16.72 7.91
CA GLU A 245 7.91 16.32 8.61
C GLU A 245 8.23 14.82 8.75
N PRO A 246 9.46 14.42 8.41
CA PRO A 246 9.92 13.06 8.65
C PRO A 246 9.99 12.83 10.15
N THR A 247 9.07 12.02 10.68
CA THR A 247 9.23 11.46 12.02
C THR A 247 10.34 10.42 11.97
N ARG A 248 11.60 10.83 11.93
CA ARG A 248 12.68 9.98 12.40
C ARG A 248 12.52 9.91 13.91
N GLN A 249 11.97 8.82 14.39
CA GLN A 249 12.14 8.44 15.79
C GLN A 249 13.63 8.23 16.01
N GLU A 250 14.17 8.98 16.96
CA GLU A 250 15.52 8.77 17.45
C GLU A 250 15.70 7.30 17.80
N ALA A 251 16.60 6.63 17.05
CA ALA A 251 17.02 5.29 17.37
C ALA A 251 17.82 5.36 18.68
N ILE A 252 17.27 4.78 19.73
CA ILE A 252 17.98 4.46 20.97
C ILE A 252 18.89 3.27 20.72
#